data_b45c32cef4a7da8a80a8a7abb7f4d620
#
_entry.id   b45c32cef4a7da8a80a8a7abb7f4d620
#
_cell.length_a   1.000
_cell.length_b   1.000
_cell.length_c   1.000
_cell.angle_alpha   90.00
_cell.angle_beta   90.00
_cell.angle_gamma   90.00
#
_symmetry.space_group_name_H-M   'P 1'
#
loop_
_entity.id
_entity.type
_entity.pdbx_description
1 polymer ?
#
loop_
_entity_poly.entity_id
_entity_poly.type
_entity_poly.pdbx_seq_one_letter_code
_entity_poly.pdbx_strand_id
1 'polypeptide(L)'
;MKRLFIVLLSVGLIASSCAKYPQVELDSAKAAVQDVKMASADVYAPTEFQALSDSVAKANVLAETEKAKWFSSYKETNVLLANVTNQVTVVKAKTETRKTELKIETEKLLTEVDSLVNANKILLNKAPKGKDGKAALEAINTDINVVADASNDARILLAKLNYFEADNKIKVAKEKAVSINNELTTIVSKTAKKAKKVLVKKK
;
A
#
# COMPACT_ATOMS: atom_id res chain seq x y z
N MET A 1 52.81 51.45 -54.82
CA MET A 1 51.99 51.50 -53.58
C MET A 1 50.96 50.42 -53.67
N LYS A 2 51.33 49.26 -53.17
CA LYS A 2 50.47 48.03 -53.16
C LYS A 2 49.76 47.98 -51.86
N ARG A 3 48.42 48.15 -51.86
CA ARG A 3 47.59 47.92 -50.71
C ARG A 3 47.15 46.47 -50.72
N LEU A 4 47.75 45.70 -49.85
CA LEU A 4 47.38 44.32 -49.56
C LEU A 4 46.04 44.34 -48.82
N PHE A 5 45.00 43.86 -49.44
CA PHE A 5 43.73 43.53 -48.77
C PHE A 5 43.89 42.14 -48.12
N ILE A 6 44.15 42.15 -46.84
CA ILE A 6 44.06 40.95 -46.03
C ILE A 6 42.57 40.77 -45.68
N VAL A 7 41.90 39.92 -46.42
CA VAL A 7 40.60 39.43 -46.06
C VAL A 7 40.84 38.38 -44.95
N LEU A 8 40.66 38.82 -43.72
CA LEU A 8 40.61 37.92 -42.57
C LEU A 8 39.31 37.12 -42.70
N LEU A 9 39.42 35.90 -43.24
CA LEU A 9 38.34 34.91 -43.19
C LEU A 9 38.27 34.41 -41.75
N SER A 10 37.51 35.13 -40.94
CA SER A 10 37.12 34.63 -39.61
C SER A 10 36.18 33.43 -39.81
N VAL A 11 36.76 32.26 -39.96
CA VAL A 11 36.06 30.98 -39.78
C VAL A 11 35.63 30.93 -38.31
N GLY A 12 34.41 31.42 -38.06
CA GLY A 12 33.73 31.21 -36.81
C GLY A 12 33.59 29.71 -36.63
N LEU A 13 34.43 29.12 -35.77
CA LEU A 13 34.19 27.82 -35.17
C LEU A 13 32.83 27.92 -34.44
N ILE A 14 31.77 27.66 -35.14
CA ILE A 14 30.50 27.28 -34.54
C ILE A 14 30.85 25.94 -33.93
N ALA A 15 31.29 25.94 -32.66
CA ALA A 15 31.23 24.79 -31.82
C ALA A 15 29.74 24.46 -31.69
N SER A 16 29.22 23.70 -32.64
CA SER A 16 27.96 23.03 -32.53
C SER A 16 28.12 22.11 -31.35
N SER A 17 27.80 22.63 -30.15
CA SER A 17 27.56 21.84 -28.99
C SER A 17 26.38 20.90 -29.34
N CYS A 18 26.67 19.82 -30.05
CA CYS A 18 25.72 18.72 -30.17
C CYS A 18 25.37 18.30 -28.76
N ALA A 19 24.19 18.67 -28.30
CA ALA A 19 23.71 18.31 -26.98
C ALA A 19 23.78 16.78 -26.88
N LYS A 20 24.58 16.27 -25.94
CA LYS A 20 24.77 14.84 -25.76
C LYS A 20 23.46 14.21 -25.28
N TYR A 21 23.07 13.12 -25.92
CA TYR A 21 21.89 12.36 -25.51
C TYR A 21 22.05 11.90 -24.03
N PRO A 22 21.06 12.12 -23.15
CA PRO A 22 21.17 11.89 -21.71
C PRO A 22 20.97 10.42 -21.33
N GLN A 23 21.75 9.52 -21.91
CA GLN A 23 21.62 8.07 -21.70
C GLN A 23 21.88 7.68 -20.25
N VAL A 24 22.94 8.24 -19.66
CA VAL A 24 23.36 7.92 -18.29
C VAL A 24 22.30 8.36 -17.29
N GLU A 25 21.74 9.55 -17.48
CA GLU A 25 20.69 10.11 -16.64
C GLU A 25 19.38 9.31 -16.77
N LEU A 26 19.01 8.88 -17.97
CA LEU A 26 17.86 8.02 -18.22
C LEU A 26 18.02 6.65 -17.58
N ASP A 27 19.18 6.04 -17.71
CA ASP A 27 19.46 4.72 -17.13
C ASP A 27 19.47 4.80 -15.60
N SER A 28 20.07 5.87 -15.04
CA SER A 28 20.04 6.15 -13.61
C SER A 28 18.63 6.35 -13.07
N ALA A 29 17.78 7.08 -13.80
CA ALA A 29 16.39 7.30 -13.42
C ALA A 29 15.58 6.00 -13.45
N LYS A 30 15.77 5.15 -14.49
CA LYS A 30 15.14 3.83 -14.59
C LYS A 30 15.58 2.92 -13.45
N ALA A 31 16.88 2.89 -13.13
CA ALA A 31 17.39 2.12 -12.00
C ALA A 31 16.81 2.60 -10.67
N ALA A 32 16.71 3.92 -10.46
CA ALA A 32 16.11 4.48 -9.26
C ALA A 32 14.62 4.12 -9.09
N VAL A 33 13.84 4.09 -10.18
CA VAL A 33 12.44 3.59 -10.15
C VAL A 33 12.39 2.12 -9.78
N GLN A 34 13.31 1.31 -10.31
CA GLN A 34 13.36 -0.11 -9.96
C GLN A 34 13.73 -0.33 -8.48
N ASP A 35 14.65 0.46 -7.93
CA ASP A 35 14.99 0.41 -6.51
C ASP A 35 13.80 0.76 -5.61
N VAL A 36 13.02 1.76 -5.99
CA VAL A 36 11.80 2.16 -5.26
C VAL A 36 10.75 1.05 -5.34
N LYS A 37 10.64 0.38 -6.49
CA LYS A 37 9.76 -0.80 -6.64
C LYS A 37 10.22 -1.97 -5.77
N MET A 38 11.53 -2.26 -5.72
CA MET A 38 12.07 -3.30 -4.83
C MET A 38 11.81 -2.98 -3.34
N ALA A 39 11.66 -1.71 -2.98
CA ALA A 39 11.19 -1.29 -1.68
C ALA A 39 9.66 -1.43 -1.50
N SER A 40 8.95 -1.98 -2.49
CA SER A 40 7.49 -2.18 -2.52
C SER A 40 6.69 -0.87 -2.54
N ALA A 41 7.20 0.17 -3.17
CA ALA A 41 6.48 1.44 -3.29
C ALA A 41 5.20 1.31 -4.14
N ASP A 42 5.16 0.38 -5.08
CA ASP A 42 3.96 0.02 -5.85
C ASP A 42 2.81 -0.48 -4.97
N VAL A 43 3.11 -1.01 -3.78
CA VAL A 43 2.11 -1.47 -2.79
C VAL A 43 1.81 -0.39 -1.76
N TYR A 44 2.85 0.26 -1.20
CA TYR A 44 2.70 1.15 -0.05
C TYR A 44 2.53 2.64 -0.42
N ALA A 45 2.93 3.05 -1.63
CA ALA A 45 2.78 4.41 -2.17
C ALA A 45 2.44 4.37 -3.67
N PRO A 46 1.35 3.67 -4.08
CA PRO A 46 1.08 3.36 -5.50
C PRO A 46 0.92 4.61 -6.36
N THR A 47 0.28 5.64 -5.86
CA THR A 47 0.06 6.90 -6.59
C THR A 47 1.37 7.61 -6.89
N GLU A 48 2.24 7.73 -5.90
CA GLU A 48 3.54 8.38 -6.04
C GLU A 48 4.49 7.55 -6.91
N PHE A 49 4.46 6.23 -6.77
CA PHE A 49 5.23 5.32 -7.60
C PHE A 49 4.80 5.40 -9.07
N GLN A 50 3.50 5.44 -9.34
CA GLN A 50 2.98 5.60 -10.71
C GLN A 50 3.43 6.95 -11.31
N ALA A 51 3.27 8.06 -10.57
CA ALA A 51 3.69 9.38 -11.03
C ALA A 51 5.21 9.44 -11.33
N LEU A 52 6.02 8.77 -10.52
CA LEU A 52 7.45 8.64 -10.73
C LEU A 52 7.76 7.85 -12.02
N SER A 53 7.09 6.73 -12.22
CA SER A 53 7.23 5.88 -13.42
C SER A 53 6.84 6.63 -14.70
N ASP A 54 5.71 7.37 -14.64
CA ASP A 54 5.22 8.18 -15.76
C ASP A 54 6.20 9.32 -16.10
N SER A 55 6.83 9.92 -15.08
CA SER A 55 7.84 10.97 -15.28
C SER A 55 9.07 10.44 -16.03
N VAL A 56 9.54 9.24 -15.70
CA VAL A 56 10.65 8.59 -16.42
C VAL A 56 10.25 8.22 -17.84
N ALA A 57 9.04 7.69 -18.03
CA ALA A 57 8.53 7.37 -19.37
C ALA A 57 8.45 8.62 -20.24
N LYS A 58 7.94 9.74 -19.70
CA LYS A 58 7.88 11.03 -20.38
C LYS A 58 9.27 11.56 -20.73
N ALA A 59 10.24 11.47 -19.81
CA ALA A 59 11.61 11.89 -20.07
C ALA A 59 12.24 11.09 -21.21
N ASN A 60 11.98 9.78 -21.26
CA ASN A 60 12.46 8.91 -22.34
C ASN A 60 11.87 9.30 -23.70
N VAL A 61 10.55 9.55 -23.76
CA VAL A 61 9.87 10.00 -24.99
C VAL A 61 10.41 11.35 -25.44
N LEU A 62 10.61 12.30 -24.53
CA LEU A 62 11.20 13.62 -24.87
C LEU A 62 12.62 13.47 -25.41
N ALA A 63 13.45 12.63 -24.79
CA ALA A 63 14.82 12.39 -25.27
C ALA A 63 14.85 11.81 -26.68
N GLU A 64 14.02 10.82 -26.98
CA GLU A 64 13.93 10.23 -28.32
C GLU A 64 13.36 11.24 -29.36
N THR A 65 12.39 12.04 -28.97
CA THR A 65 11.83 13.09 -29.84
C THR A 65 12.89 14.16 -30.19
N GLU A 66 13.68 14.58 -29.21
CA GLU A 66 14.76 15.55 -29.45
C GLU A 66 15.89 14.95 -30.29
N LYS A 67 16.21 13.66 -30.09
CA LYS A 67 17.21 12.94 -30.88
C LYS A 67 16.91 12.91 -32.37
N ALA A 68 15.63 12.89 -32.75
CA ALA A 68 15.18 12.89 -34.12
C ALA A 68 15.31 14.28 -34.80
N LYS A 69 15.56 15.35 -34.06
CA LYS A 69 15.67 16.72 -34.60
C LYS A 69 17.08 17.01 -35.10
N TRP A 70 17.18 17.86 -36.12
CA TRP A 70 18.48 18.35 -36.65
C TRP A 70 19.28 19.14 -35.60
N PHE A 71 18.59 19.92 -34.76
CA PHE A 71 19.15 20.61 -33.59
C PHE A 71 18.50 20.09 -32.32
N SER A 72 19.16 19.13 -31.68
CA SER A 72 18.69 18.49 -30.45
C SER A 72 18.90 19.39 -29.24
N SER A 73 17.91 19.44 -28.32
CA SER A 73 18.04 20.11 -27.03
C SER A 73 17.44 19.23 -25.93
N TYR A 74 18.27 18.66 -25.08
CA TYR A 74 17.83 17.81 -23.96
C TYR A 74 17.61 18.57 -22.65
N LYS A 75 17.51 19.91 -22.71
CA LYS A 75 17.34 20.74 -21.51
C LYS A 75 16.09 20.36 -20.71
N GLU A 76 14.96 20.20 -21.39
CA GLU A 76 13.70 19.83 -20.75
C GLU A 76 13.75 18.40 -20.19
N THR A 77 14.32 17.47 -20.94
CA THR A 77 14.57 16.09 -20.48
C THR A 77 15.39 16.06 -19.20
N ASN A 78 16.51 16.81 -19.16
CA ASN A 78 17.39 16.87 -18.00
C ASN A 78 16.71 17.48 -16.77
N VAL A 79 15.88 18.51 -16.94
CA VAL A 79 15.06 19.07 -15.86
C VAL A 79 14.08 18.01 -15.32
N LEU A 80 13.43 17.27 -16.19
CA LEU A 80 12.49 16.23 -15.79
C LEU A 80 13.21 15.08 -15.05
N LEU A 81 14.38 14.66 -15.52
CA LEU A 81 15.20 13.63 -14.86
C LEU A 81 15.73 14.07 -13.49
N ALA A 82 16.11 15.35 -13.36
CA ALA A 82 16.48 15.91 -12.05
C ALA A 82 15.30 15.90 -11.08
N ASN A 83 14.10 16.22 -11.55
CA ASN A 83 12.88 16.13 -10.76
C ASN A 83 12.57 14.68 -10.33
N VAL A 84 12.78 13.70 -11.21
CA VAL A 84 12.65 12.26 -10.88
C VAL A 84 13.56 11.89 -9.71
N THR A 85 14.82 12.33 -9.71
CA THR A 85 15.77 12.06 -8.64
C THR A 85 15.26 12.57 -7.29
N ASN A 86 14.70 13.78 -7.26
CA ASN A 86 14.11 14.36 -6.05
C ASN A 86 12.87 13.57 -5.60
N GLN A 87 12.00 13.19 -6.53
CA GLN A 87 10.79 12.42 -6.26
C GLN A 87 11.11 11.03 -5.69
N VAL A 88 12.17 10.36 -6.14
CA VAL A 88 12.61 9.05 -5.60
C VAL A 88 12.75 9.10 -4.08
N THR A 89 13.40 10.13 -3.55
CA THR A 89 13.58 10.30 -2.10
C THR A 89 12.23 10.45 -1.38
N VAL A 90 11.33 11.24 -1.95
CA VAL A 90 9.97 11.44 -1.40
C VAL A 90 9.17 10.14 -1.41
N VAL A 91 9.20 9.39 -2.51
CA VAL A 91 8.47 8.12 -2.63
C VAL A 91 9.03 7.07 -1.66
N LYS A 92 10.35 6.97 -1.51
CA LYS A 92 10.99 6.09 -0.50
C LYS A 92 10.53 6.46 0.91
N ALA A 93 10.56 7.73 1.28
CA ALA A 93 10.12 8.18 2.60
C ALA A 93 8.64 7.86 2.85
N LYS A 94 7.76 8.13 1.90
CA LYS A 94 6.32 7.79 2.00
C LYS A 94 6.10 6.29 2.13
N THR A 95 6.83 5.48 1.37
CA THR A 95 6.76 4.02 1.46
C THR A 95 7.08 3.52 2.87
N GLU A 96 8.16 3.99 3.46
CA GLU A 96 8.57 3.59 4.82
C GLU A 96 7.60 4.12 5.89
N THR A 97 7.10 5.35 5.72
CA THR A 97 6.05 5.89 6.61
C THR A 97 4.81 5.00 6.57
N ARG A 98 4.32 4.64 5.38
CA ARG A 98 3.12 3.81 5.23
C ARG A 98 3.30 2.40 5.79
N LYS A 99 4.47 1.80 5.61
CA LYS A 99 4.82 0.52 6.25
C LYS A 99 4.71 0.60 7.77
N THR A 100 5.26 1.67 8.35
CA THR A 100 5.23 1.90 9.80
C THR A 100 3.81 2.10 10.30
N GLU A 101 3.01 2.91 9.62
CA GLU A 101 1.60 3.14 9.95
C GLU A 101 0.80 1.83 9.92
N LEU A 102 0.92 1.05 8.83
CA LEU A 102 0.22 -0.22 8.70
C LEU A 102 0.64 -1.24 9.77
N LYS A 103 1.93 -1.27 10.13
CA LYS A 103 2.40 -2.11 11.23
C LYS A 103 1.67 -1.77 12.53
N ILE A 104 1.66 -0.50 12.92
CA ILE A 104 1.02 -0.02 14.16
C ILE A 104 -0.49 -0.29 14.13
N GLU A 105 -1.15 0.03 13.00
CA GLU A 105 -2.58 -0.21 12.80
C GLU A 105 -2.92 -1.69 12.96
N THR A 106 -2.15 -2.57 12.29
CA THR A 106 -2.35 -4.01 12.34
C THR A 106 -2.14 -4.58 13.75
N GLU A 107 -1.10 -4.15 14.48
CA GLU A 107 -0.85 -4.57 15.86
C GLU A 107 -2.01 -4.19 16.80
N LYS A 108 -2.58 -3.01 16.61
CA LYS A 108 -3.80 -2.57 17.32
C LYS A 108 -5.00 -3.44 16.96
N LEU A 109 -5.23 -3.69 15.67
CA LEU A 109 -6.35 -4.53 15.21
C LEU A 109 -6.23 -5.96 15.71
N LEU A 110 -5.03 -6.54 15.80
CA LEU A 110 -4.79 -7.84 16.38
C LEU A 110 -5.27 -7.91 17.82
N THR A 111 -4.94 -6.90 18.64
CA THR A 111 -5.38 -6.82 20.03
C THR A 111 -6.90 -6.72 20.14
N GLU A 112 -7.53 -5.94 19.28
CA GLU A 112 -8.99 -5.80 19.24
C GLU A 112 -9.68 -7.12 18.83
N VAL A 113 -9.15 -7.81 17.80
CA VAL A 113 -9.69 -9.09 17.34
C VAL A 113 -9.55 -10.17 18.41
N ASP A 114 -8.41 -10.27 19.10
CA ASP A 114 -8.23 -11.24 20.19
C ASP A 114 -9.23 -10.98 21.33
N SER A 115 -9.47 -9.71 21.64
CA SER A 115 -10.47 -9.33 22.64
C SER A 115 -11.89 -9.75 22.23
N LEU A 116 -12.23 -9.53 20.93
CA LEU A 116 -13.51 -9.97 20.37
C LEU A 116 -13.66 -11.50 20.35
N VAL A 117 -12.61 -12.23 19.99
CA VAL A 117 -12.59 -13.70 20.02
C VAL A 117 -12.89 -14.20 21.43
N ASN A 118 -12.23 -13.63 22.45
CA ASN A 118 -12.47 -13.98 23.85
C ASN A 118 -13.91 -13.64 24.29
N ALA A 119 -14.39 -12.43 23.96
CA ALA A 119 -15.77 -12.03 24.26
C ALA A 119 -16.79 -12.96 23.59
N ASN A 120 -16.57 -13.33 22.34
CA ASN A 120 -17.44 -14.24 21.59
C ASN A 120 -17.45 -15.65 22.22
N LYS A 121 -16.32 -16.18 22.65
CA LYS A 121 -16.26 -17.44 23.39
C LYS A 121 -17.07 -17.40 24.70
N ILE A 122 -16.99 -16.30 25.44
CA ILE A 122 -17.78 -16.09 26.67
C ILE A 122 -19.28 -16.04 26.35
N LEU A 123 -19.71 -15.31 25.31
CA LEU A 123 -21.09 -15.22 24.88
C LEU A 123 -21.62 -16.56 24.39
N LEU A 124 -20.80 -17.31 23.63
CA LEU A 124 -21.14 -18.65 23.15
C LEU A 124 -21.42 -19.61 24.32
N ASN A 125 -20.61 -19.54 25.37
CA ASN A 125 -20.82 -20.36 26.57
C ASN A 125 -22.10 -19.99 27.33
N LYS A 126 -22.57 -18.74 27.26
CA LYS A 126 -23.81 -18.24 27.86
C LYS A 126 -25.04 -18.50 26.98
N ALA A 127 -24.86 -18.86 25.73
CA ALA A 127 -25.95 -19.10 24.81
C ALA A 127 -26.73 -20.38 25.20
N PRO A 128 -28.06 -20.40 24.98
CA PRO A 128 -28.89 -21.54 25.38
C PRO A 128 -28.60 -22.77 24.50
N LYS A 129 -28.27 -23.89 25.15
CA LYS A 129 -27.93 -25.16 24.50
C LYS A 129 -29.14 -26.04 24.19
N GLY A 130 -30.23 -25.47 23.63
CA GLY A 130 -31.40 -26.24 23.22
C GLY A 130 -31.16 -27.11 21.99
N LYS A 131 -31.96 -28.14 21.79
CA LYS A 131 -31.81 -29.09 20.65
C LYS A 131 -31.73 -28.38 19.29
N ASP A 132 -32.60 -27.39 19.08
CA ASP A 132 -32.68 -26.65 17.80
C ASP A 132 -31.57 -25.61 17.60
N GLY A 133 -30.83 -25.24 18.70
CA GLY A 133 -29.73 -24.27 18.64
C GLY A 133 -28.36 -24.89 18.53
N LYS A 134 -28.21 -26.20 18.75
CA LYS A 134 -26.88 -26.84 18.87
C LYS A 134 -26.07 -26.70 17.60
N ALA A 135 -26.63 -27.01 16.45
CA ALA A 135 -25.90 -26.90 15.16
C ALA A 135 -25.49 -25.45 14.84
N ALA A 136 -26.35 -24.47 15.14
CA ALA A 136 -26.04 -23.06 14.96
C ALA A 136 -24.87 -22.61 15.88
N LEU A 137 -24.87 -23.03 17.14
CA LEU A 137 -23.79 -22.71 18.07
C LEU A 137 -22.46 -23.40 17.70
N GLU A 138 -22.51 -24.60 17.13
CA GLU A 138 -21.33 -25.29 16.58
C GLU A 138 -20.77 -24.54 15.36
N ALA A 139 -21.63 -24.05 14.46
CA ALA A 139 -21.22 -23.23 13.33
C ALA A 139 -20.55 -21.91 13.80
N ILE A 140 -21.17 -21.23 14.78
CA ILE A 140 -20.60 -20.02 15.36
C ILE A 140 -19.23 -20.32 16.05
N ASN A 141 -19.09 -21.44 16.72
CA ASN A 141 -17.82 -21.84 17.33
C ASN A 141 -16.75 -22.06 16.24
N THR A 142 -17.10 -22.69 15.14
CA THR A 142 -16.20 -22.85 13.99
C THR A 142 -15.78 -21.49 13.42
N ASP A 143 -16.72 -20.56 13.29
CA ASP A 143 -16.46 -19.22 12.82
C ASP A 143 -15.53 -18.44 13.77
N ILE A 144 -15.67 -18.59 15.08
CA ILE A 144 -14.75 -18.00 16.08
C ILE A 144 -13.33 -18.55 15.89
N ASN A 145 -13.19 -19.85 15.63
CA ASN A 145 -11.89 -20.44 15.36
C ASN A 145 -11.26 -19.92 14.06
N VAL A 146 -12.05 -19.79 12.99
CA VAL A 146 -11.59 -19.18 11.71
C VAL A 146 -11.06 -17.75 11.95
N VAL A 147 -11.72 -16.96 12.79
CA VAL A 147 -11.23 -15.61 13.15
C VAL A 147 -9.92 -15.69 13.93
N ALA A 148 -9.80 -16.61 14.87
CA ALA A 148 -8.56 -16.80 15.65
C ALA A 148 -7.39 -17.23 14.75
N ASP A 149 -7.64 -18.15 13.81
CA ASP A 149 -6.64 -18.57 12.82
C ASP A 149 -6.22 -17.42 11.90
N ALA A 150 -7.17 -16.62 11.43
CA ALA A 150 -6.87 -15.42 10.64
C ALA A 150 -6.03 -14.38 11.42
N SER A 151 -6.27 -14.25 12.74
CA SER A 151 -5.44 -13.41 13.61
C SER A 151 -3.99 -13.93 13.67
N ASN A 152 -3.81 -15.25 13.84
CA ASN A 152 -2.48 -15.87 13.83
C ASN A 152 -1.77 -15.71 12.48
N ASP A 153 -2.47 -15.91 11.37
CA ASP A 153 -1.93 -15.69 10.03
C ASP A 153 -1.47 -14.24 9.82
N ALA A 154 -2.26 -13.27 10.31
CA ALA A 154 -1.88 -11.85 10.23
C ALA A 154 -0.59 -11.57 11.04
N ARG A 155 -0.38 -12.22 12.19
CA ARG A 155 0.88 -12.15 12.96
C ARG A 155 2.06 -12.71 12.18
N ILE A 156 1.86 -13.83 11.48
CA ILE A 156 2.89 -14.44 10.62
C ILE A 156 3.26 -13.50 9.48
N LEU A 157 2.28 -12.85 8.86
CA LEU A 157 2.50 -11.86 7.81
C LEU A 157 3.25 -10.63 8.32
N LEU A 158 2.91 -10.12 9.52
CA LEU A 158 3.66 -9.05 10.18
C LEU A 158 5.13 -9.44 10.42
N ALA A 159 5.37 -10.64 10.91
CA ALA A 159 6.72 -11.15 11.14
C ALA A 159 7.54 -11.26 9.83
N LYS A 160 6.86 -11.49 8.71
CA LYS A 160 7.45 -11.50 7.37
C LYS A 160 7.53 -10.10 6.73
N LEU A 161 7.23 -9.03 7.46
CA LEU A 161 7.23 -7.63 7.01
C LEU A 161 6.21 -7.34 5.89
N ASN A 162 5.23 -8.23 5.72
CA ASN A 162 4.15 -8.07 4.75
C ASN A 162 2.95 -7.37 5.43
N TYR A 163 3.15 -6.07 5.72
CA TYR A 163 2.19 -5.27 6.49
C TYR A 163 0.86 -5.08 5.78
N PHE A 164 0.88 -4.92 4.46
CA PHE A 164 -0.34 -4.70 3.67
C PHE A 164 -1.29 -5.89 3.71
N GLU A 165 -0.77 -7.10 3.49
CA GLU A 165 -1.60 -8.31 3.56
C GLU A 165 -2.02 -8.63 5.01
N ALA A 166 -1.14 -8.37 6.00
CA ALA A 166 -1.48 -8.54 7.39
C ALA A 166 -2.65 -7.64 7.81
N ASP A 167 -2.61 -6.36 7.42
CA ASP A 167 -3.65 -5.38 7.70
C ASP A 167 -4.98 -5.77 7.04
N ASN A 168 -4.97 -6.14 5.76
CA ASN A 168 -6.16 -6.60 5.06
C ASN A 168 -6.77 -7.85 5.73
N LYS A 169 -5.95 -8.84 6.07
CA LYS A 169 -6.42 -10.07 6.71
C LYS A 169 -7.06 -9.80 8.08
N ILE A 170 -6.44 -8.97 8.91
CA ILE A 170 -6.99 -8.68 10.23
C ILE A 170 -8.24 -7.80 10.19
N LYS A 171 -8.38 -6.89 9.21
CA LYS A 171 -9.60 -6.11 8.99
C LYS A 171 -10.79 -7.01 8.69
N VAL A 172 -10.63 -7.96 7.78
CA VAL A 172 -11.69 -8.95 7.46
C VAL A 172 -12.03 -9.81 8.67
N ALA A 173 -11.02 -10.25 9.43
CA ALA A 173 -11.23 -11.02 10.66
C ALA A 173 -11.98 -10.22 11.73
N LYS A 174 -11.69 -8.92 11.87
CA LYS A 174 -12.40 -8.02 12.78
C LYS A 174 -13.88 -7.89 12.41
N GLU A 175 -14.18 -7.65 11.13
CA GLU A 175 -15.57 -7.55 10.67
C GLU A 175 -16.36 -8.83 11.00
N LYS A 176 -15.78 -10.00 10.74
CA LYS A 176 -16.40 -11.28 11.08
C LYS A 176 -16.56 -11.45 12.59
N ALA A 177 -15.55 -11.09 13.38
CA ALA A 177 -15.61 -11.15 14.86
C ALA A 177 -16.72 -10.27 15.43
N VAL A 178 -16.90 -9.07 14.91
CA VAL A 178 -17.98 -8.13 15.29
C VAL A 178 -19.34 -8.69 14.90
N SER A 179 -19.49 -9.26 13.70
CA SER A 179 -20.74 -9.91 13.28
C SER A 179 -21.14 -11.03 14.23
N ILE A 180 -20.21 -11.92 14.57
CA ILE A 180 -20.43 -13.01 15.55
C ILE A 180 -20.84 -12.44 16.92
N ASN A 181 -20.18 -11.39 17.38
CA ASN A 181 -20.48 -10.76 18.67
C ASN A 181 -21.92 -10.25 18.72
N ASN A 182 -22.37 -9.57 17.65
CA ASN A 182 -23.73 -9.05 17.53
C ASN A 182 -24.78 -10.17 17.52
N GLU A 183 -24.51 -11.24 16.78
CA GLU A 183 -25.38 -12.42 16.72
C GLU A 183 -25.52 -13.08 18.10
N LEU A 184 -24.41 -13.39 18.75
CA LEU A 184 -24.38 -14.01 20.09
C LEU A 184 -25.03 -13.11 21.15
N THR A 185 -24.79 -11.81 21.12
CA THR A 185 -25.43 -10.84 22.02
C THR A 185 -26.95 -10.86 21.83
N THR A 186 -27.42 -10.95 20.59
CA THR A 186 -28.85 -11.05 20.28
C THR A 186 -29.45 -12.34 20.81
N ILE A 187 -28.78 -13.48 20.64
CA ILE A 187 -29.21 -14.79 21.14
C ILE A 187 -29.33 -14.78 22.67
N VAL A 188 -28.27 -14.34 23.36
CA VAL A 188 -28.21 -14.29 24.82
C VAL A 188 -29.27 -13.34 25.40
N SER A 189 -29.44 -12.15 24.81
CA SER A 189 -30.42 -11.15 25.28
C SER A 189 -31.89 -11.63 25.12
N LYS A 190 -32.23 -12.28 23.98
CA LYS A 190 -33.57 -12.85 23.77
C LYS A 190 -33.87 -13.93 24.80
N THR A 191 -32.91 -14.74 25.15
CA THR A 191 -33.08 -15.82 26.14
C THR A 191 -33.27 -15.24 27.55
N ALA A 192 -32.51 -14.23 27.94
CA ALA A 192 -32.65 -13.55 29.21
C ALA A 192 -34.07 -12.93 29.36
N LYS A 193 -34.58 -12.27 28.29
CA LYS A 193 -35.92 -11.71 28.26
C LYS A 193 -37.02 -12.78 28.42
N LYS A 194 -36.88 -13.95 27.75
CA LYS A 194 -37.82 -15.08 27.88
C LYS A 194 -37.83 -15.64 29.30
N ALA A 195 -36.66 -15.85 29.90
CA ALA A 195 -36.54 -16.34 31.27
C ALA A 195 -37.22 -15.39 32.28
N LYS A 196 -36.98 -14.06 32.14
CA LYS A 196 -37.63 -13.05 33.01
C LYS A 196 -39.15 -13.04 32.87
N LYS A 197 -39.68 -13.19 31.64
CA LYS A 197 -41.14 -13.24 31.38
C LYS A 197 -41.83 -14.49 31.97
N VAL A 198 -41.12 -15.63 32.02
CA VAL A 198 -41.64 -16.86 32.62
C VAL A 198 -41.69 -16.73 34.15
N LEU A 199 -40.68 -16.11 34.76
CA LEU A 199 -40.64 -15.90 36.24
C LEU A 199 -41.75 -14.94 36.70
N VAL A 200 -42.06 -13.90 35.93
CA VAL A 200 -43.16 -12.96 36.27
C VAL A 200 -44.55 -13.57 36.13
N LYS A 201 -44.75 -14.58 35.24
CA LYS A 201 -46.04 -15.27 35.07
C LYS A 201 -46.28 -16.36 36.14
N LYS A 202 -45.27 -16.76 36.92
CA LYS A 202 -45.37 -17.75 37.95
C LYS A 202 -45.59 -17.17 39.38
N LYS A 203 -45.59 -15.84 39.49
CA LYS A 203 -46.04 -15.09 40.68
C LYS A 203 -47.47 -14.59 40.45
#